data_5dc20d1d03892e45f2910d1d73412856
#
_entry.id   5dc20d1d03892e45f2910d1d73412856
#
_cell.length_a   1.000
_cell.length_b   1.000
_cell.length_c   1.000
_cell.angle_alpha   90.00
_cell.angle_beta   90.00
_cell.angle_gamma   90.00
#
_symmetry.space_group_name_H-M   'P 1'
#
loop_
_entity.id
_entity.type
_entity.pdbx_description
1 polymer ?
#
loop_
_entity_poly.entity_id
_entity_poly.type
_entity_poly.pdbx_seq_one_letter_code
_entity_poly.pdbx_strand_id
1 'polypeptide(L)'
;MKTAHKDFEALLKAKGISKKAFSSYSGIPYYTVAGWKKSGQVPTYAMKLLEHMPSAKEQVSAGELLEAGMPKAILWNNDPKKKVPTDIFIVATLERAYNDFIVEKLAAYFGSERILSALLKYKDRVSDRLIEKVTAYLQAYKSVA
;
A
#
# COMPACT_ATOMS: atom_id res chain seq x y z
N MET A 1 -10.02 -19.39 -1.39
CA MET A 1 -9.34 -19.01 -0.14
C MET A 1 -9.91 -17.72 0.41
N LYS A 2 -9.85 -17.54 1.71
CA LYS A 2 -10.37 -16.34 2.37
C LYS A 2 -9.33 -15.76 3.31
N THR A 3 -9.38 -14.43 3.48
CA THR A 3 -8.48 -13.69 4.36
C THR A 3 -9.26 -13.26 5.60
N ALA A 4 -8.57 -13.18 6.74
CA ALA A 4 -9.21 -12.72 7.98
C ALA A 4 -9.67 -11.27 7.83
N HIS A 5 -10.88 -10.96 8.32
CA HIS A 5 -11.45 -9.61 8.26
C HIS A 5 -10.54 -8.57 8.94
N LYS A 6 -9.88 -8.96 10.03
CA LYS A 6 -8.95 -8.06 10.73
C LYS A 6 -7.80 -7.58 9.84
N ASP A 7 -7.31 -8.45 8.94
CA ASP A 7 -6.23 -8.08 8.01
C ASP A 7 -6.74 -7.11 6.96
N PHE A 8 -7.98 -7.30 6.50
CA PHE A 8 -8.63 -6.38 5.58
C PHE A 8 -8.81 -5.00 6.22
N GLU A 9 -9.29 -4.94 7.47
CA GLU A 9 -9.44 -3.67 8.19
C GLU A 9 -8.09 -2.99 8.43
N ALA A 10 -7.05 -3.76 8.77
CA ALA A 10 -5.72 -3.21 8.96
C ALA A 10 -5.20 -2.56 7.68
N LEU A 11 -5.42 -3.18 6.53
CA LEU A 11 -4.99 -2.62 5.26
C LEU A 11 -5.80 -1.37 4.87
N LEU A 12 -7.11 -1.38 5.12
CA LEU A 12 -7.96 -0.20 4.93
C LEU A 12 -7.42 0.98 5.75
N LYS A 13 -7.12 0.73 7.03
CA LYS A 13 -6.58 1.76 7.92
C LYS A 13 -5.22 2.24 7.44
N ALA A 14 -4.34 1.33 7.04
CA ALA A 14 -3.01 1.68 6.56
C ALA A 14 -3.07 2.57 5.31
N LYS A 15 -4.04 2.31 4.43
CA LYS A 15 -4.24 3.11 3.21
C LYS A 15 -5.10 4.35 3.42
N GLY A 16 -5.75 4.49 4.58
CA GLY A 16 -6.66 5.60 4.84
C GLY A 16 -7.94 5.52 4.04
N ILE A 17 -8.42 4.32 3.76
CA ILE A 17 -9.59 4.06 2.90
C ILE A 17 -10.76 3.57 3.76
N SER A 18 -11.95 4.12 3.54
CA SER A 18 -13.16 3.64 4.18
C SER A 18 -13.74 2.44 3.43
N LYS A 19 -14.58 1.65 4.10
CA LYS A 19 -15.29 0.55 3.44
C LYS A 19 -16.18 1.07 2.31
N LYS A 20 -16.75 2.27 2.48
CA LYS A 20 -17.58 2.92 1.46
C LYS A 20 -16.77 3.26 0.21
N ALA A 21 -15.57 3.82 0.39
CA ALA A 21 -14.66 4.11 -0.72
C ALA A 21 -14.21 2.83 -1.42
N PHE A 22 -13.92 1.78 -0.66
CA PHE A 22 -13.59 0.49 -1.24
C PHE A 22 -14.75 -0.08 -2.06
N SER A 23 -15.97 0.01 -1.54
CA SER A 23 -17.18 -0.43 -2.25
C SER A 23 -17.31 0.28 -3.60
N SER A 24 -17.14 1.60 -3.62
CA SER A 24 -17.19 2.38 -4.86
C SER A 24 -16.13 1.99 -5.85
N TYR A 25 -14.90 1.78 -5.38
CA TYR A 25 -13.77 1.41 -6.23
C TYR A 25 -13.94 0.01 -6.82
N SER A 26 -14.33 -0.96 -6.00
CA SER A 26 -14.40 -2.37 -6.39
C SER A 26 -15.66 -2.74 -7.14
N GLY A 27 -16.72 -1.94 -7.02
CA GLY A 27 -18.03 -2.28 -7.56
C GLY A 27 -18.80 -3.28 -6.69
N ILE A 28 -18.24 -3.69 -5.55
CA ILE A 28 -18.92 -4.61 -4.63
C ILE A 28 -19.92 -3.82 -3.80
N PRO A 29 -21.18 -4.27 -3.67
CA PRO A 29 -22.17 -3.55 -2.87
C PRO A 29 -21.71 -3.33 -1.42
N TYR A 30 -22.01 -2.16 -0.88
CA TYR A 30 -21.58 -1.79 0.47
C TYR A 30 -22.07 -2.79 1.52
N TYR A 31 -23.31 -3.26 1.43
CA TYR A 31 -23.82 -4.22 2.40
C TYR A 31 -23.04 -5.54 2.41
N THR A 32 -22.48 -5.92 1.25
CA THR A 32 -21.63 -7.11 1.15
C THR A 32 -20.30 -6.88 1.89
N VAL A 33 -19.68 -5.72 1.64
CA VAL A 33 -18.42 -5.34 2.31
C VAL A 33 -18.63 -5.26 3.82
N ALA A 34 -19.68 -4.62 4.27
CA ALA A 34 -20.01 -4.49 5.68
C ALA A 34 -20.31 -5.85 6.33
N GLY A 35 -20.87 -6.78 5.58
CA GLY A 35 -21.21 -8.12 6.07
C GLY A 35 -19.99 -8.98 6.40
N TRP A 36 -18.85 -8.69 5.83
CA TRP A 36 -17.62 -9.46 6.10
C TRP A 36 -17.17 -9.37 7.56
N LYS A 37 -17.48 -8.28 8.23
CA LYS A 37 -17.18 -8.14 9.66
C LYS A 37 -17.90 -9.23 10.47
N LYS A 38 -19.14 -9.52 10.13
CA LYS A 38 -19.97 -10.50 10.82
C LYS A 38 -19.46 -11.93 10.60
N SER A 39 -19.03 -12.25 9.35
CA SER A 39 -18.49 -13.56 9.04
C SER A 39 -17.06 -13.75 9.51
N GLY A 40 -16.32 -12.67 9.74
CA GLY A 40 -14.91 -12.69 10.13
C GLY A 40 -13.95 -13.01 8.99
N GLN A 41 -14.45 -13.12 7.76
CA GLN A 41 -13.65 -13.49 6.60
C GLN A 41 -13.96 -12.62 5.39
N VAL A 42 -12.93 -12.37 4.57
CA VAL A 42 -13.01 -11.57 3.36
C VAL A 42 -12.55 -12.43 2.18
N PRO A 43 -13.24 -12.39 1.03
CA PRO A 43 -12.78 -13.12 -0.15
C PRO A 43 -11.39 -12.65 -0.57
N THR A 44 -10.54 -13.58 -1.00
CA THR A 44 -9.17 -13.26 -1.43
C THR A 44 -9.15 -12.23 -2.56
N TYR A 45 -10.09 -12.30 -3.52
CA TYR A 45 -10.14 -11.32 -4.61
C TYR A 45 -10.36 -9.90 -4.11
N ALA A 46 -11.13 -9.73 -3.04
CA ALA A 46 -11.37 -8.41 -2.45
C ALA A 46 -10.11 -7.85 -1.82
N MET A 47 -9.33 -8.70 -1.14
CA MET A 47 -8.05 -8.30 -0.58
C MET A 47 -7.07 -7.86 -1.66
N LYS A 48 -7.01 -8.58 -2.78
CA LYS A 48 -6.16 -8.23 -3.91
C LYS A 48 -6.59 -6.90 -4.55
N LEU A 49 -7.89 -6.66 -4.67
CA LEU A 49 -8.38 -5.37 -5.16
C LEU A 49 -7.93 -4.23 -4.25
N LEU A 50 -8.02 -4.42 -2.94
CA LEU A 50 -7.59 -3.41 -1.98
C LEU A 50 -6.08 -3.17 -2.07
N GLU A 51 -5.27 -4.21 -2.26
CA GLU A 51 -3.83 -4.08 -2.43
C GLU A 51 -3.45 -3.19 -3.61
N HIS A 52 -4.25 -3.20 -4.69
CA HIS A 52 -3.99 -2.39 -5.88
C HIS A 52 -4.61 -1.01 -5.81
N MET A 53 -5.49 -0.76 -4.86
CA MET A 53 -6.13 0.54 -4.70
C MET A 53 -5.12 1.57 -4.16
N PRO A 54 -5.01 2.77 -4.77
CA PRO A 54 -4.09 3.80 -4.28
C PRO A 54 -4.43 4.22 -2.86
N SER A 55 -3.39 4.47 -2.05
CA SER A 55 -3.57 4.98 -0.69
C SER A 55 -4.14 6.41 -0.73
N ALA A 56 -5.08 6.70 0.16
CA ALA A 56 -5.64 8.03 0.34
C ALA A 56 -4.86 8.87 1.35
N LYS A 57 -3.86 8.29 2.02
CA LYS A 57 -3.09 9.00 3.04
C LYS A 57 -2.11 9.99 2.42
N GLU A 58 -2.13 11.22 2.94
CA GLU A 58 -1.22 12.29 2.54
C GLU A 58 0.07 12.27 3.37
N GLN A 59 0.01 11.75 4.59
CA GLN A 59 1.14 11.66 5.51
C GLN A 59 1.15 10.32 6.22
N VAL A 60 2.35 9.82 6.51
CA VAL A 60 2.53 8.55 7.23
C VAL A 60 3.68 8.68 8.22
N SER A 61 3.68 7.82 9.25
CA SER A 61 4.83 7.66 10.12
C SER A 61 5.34 6.23 10.02
N ALA A 62 6.64 6.04 10.26
CA ALA A 62 7.23 4.70 10.25
C ALA A 62 6.57 3.79 11.28
N GLY A 63 6.19 4.34 12.46
CA GLY A 63 5.52 3.57 13.50
C GLY A 63 4.19 2.99 13.06
N GLU A 64 3.37 3.77 12.34
CA GLU A 64 2.10 3.30 11.81
C GLU A 64 2.30 2.12 10.86
N LEU A 65 3.31 2.21 10.00
CA LEU A 65 3.59 1.17 9.01
C LEU A 65 4.17 -0.09 9.64
N LEU A 66 5.00 0.07 10.68
CA LEU A 66 5.52 -1.08 11.43
C LEU A 66 4.37 -1.84 12.12
N GLU A 67 3.40 -1.12 12.70
CA GLU A 67 2.22 -1.75 13.29
C GLU A 67 1.39 -2.49 12.25
N ALA A 68 1.40 -2.01 11.01
CA ALA A 68 0.68 -2.65 9.91
C ALA A 68 1.46 -3.81 9.28
N GLY A 69 2.65 -4.16 9.80
CA GLY A 69 3.42 -5.30 9.33
C GLY A 69 4.54 -4.99 8.37
N MET A 70 4.87 -3.72 8.17
CA MET A 70 6.01 -3.34 7.33
C MET A 70 7.34 -3.75 7.99
N PRO A 71 8.33 -4.16 7.20
CA PRO A 71 9.64 -4.55 7.76
C PRO A 71 10.40 -3.35 8.32
N LYS A 72 11.28 -3.62 9.29
CA LYS A 72 12.10 -2.59 9.94
C LYS A 72 13.03 -1.87 8.96
N ALA A 73 13.32 -2.46 7.82
CA ALA A 73 14.16 -1.83 6.79
C ALA A 73 13.63 -0.49 6.30
N ILE A 74 12.35 -0.18 6.52
CA ILE A 74 11.76 1.10 6.15
C ILE A 74 12.12 2.22 7.13
N LEU A 75 12.75 1.89 8.27
CA LEU A 75 13.12 2.88 9.28
C LEU A 75 14.35 3.67 8.85
N TRP A 76 14.16 4.65 7.97
CA TRP A 76 15.20 5.58 7.59
C TRP A 76 15.16 6.85 8.44
N ASN A 77 14.11 7.03 9.22
CA ASN A 77 13.93 8.15 10.14
C ASN A 77 13.96 7.61 11.56
N ASN A 78 14.80 8.19 12.41
CA ASN A 78 15.00 7.75 13.80
C ASN A 78 13.79 7.98 14.69
N ASP A 79 12.83 8.80 14.26
CA ASP A 79 11.60 9.05 15.02
C ASP A 79 10.41 8.36 14.36
N PRO A 80 9.98 7.18 14.88
CA PRO A 80 8.85 6.46 14.29
C PRO A 80 7.51 7.18 14.41
N LYS A 81 7.41 8.19 15.26
CA LYS A 81 6.18 8.97 15.44
C LYS A 81 6.09 10.17 14.50
N LYS A 82 7.19 10.57 13.90
CA LYS A 82 7.21 11.72 13.00
C LYS A 82 6.46 11.40 11.71
N LYS A 83 5.48 12.23 11.37
CA LYS A 83 4.74 12.10 10.12
C LYS A 83 5.50 12.76 8.99
N VAL A 84 5.56 12.09 7.85
CA VAL A 84 6.19 12.61 6.64
C VAL A 84 5.21 12.45 5.47
N PRO A 85 5.30 13.30 4.44
CA PRO A 85 4.45 13.12 3.26
C PRO A 85 4.61 11.73 2.66
N THR A 86 3.50 11.10 2.32
CA THR A 86 3.49 9.72 1.81
C THR A 86 4.40 9.55 0.60
N ASP A 87 4.35 10.47 -0.36
CA ASP A 87 5.16 10.34 -1.58
C ASP A 87 6.65 10.42 -1.27
N ILE A 88 7.05 11.30 -0.35
CA ILE A 88 8.45 11.40 0.07
C ILE A 88 8.88 10.13 0.79
N PHE A 89 8.03 9.58 1.64
CA PHE A 89 8.31 8.32 2.34
C PHE A 89 8.56 7.19 1.35
N ILE A 90 7.70 7.04 0.35
CA ILE A 90 7.82 5.98 -0.66
C ILE A 90 9.15 6.12 -1.41
N VAL A 91 9.45 7.31 -1.90
CA VAL A 91 10.66 7.56 -2.69
C VAL A 91 11.92 7.32 -1.85
N ALA A 92 11.96 7.85 -0.62
CA ALA A 92 13.12 7.71 0.25
C ALA A 92 13.36 6.24 0.63
N THR A 93 12.28 5.49 0.88
CA THR A 93 12.39 4.07 1.21
C THR A 93 12.95 3.27 0.03
N LEU A 94 12.47 3.54 -1.18
CA LEU A 94 12.95 2.84 -2.37
C LEU A 94 14.40 3.19 -2.71
N GLU A 95 14.81 4.44 -2.52
CA GLU A 95 16.20 4.84 -2.75
C GLU A 95 17.15 4.16 -1.77
N ARG A 96 16.69 3.94 -0.54
CA ARG A 96 17.54 3.47 0.55
C ARG A 96 17.54 1.97 0.72
N ALA A 97 16.41 1.32 0.49
CA ALA A 97 16.20 -0.09 0.83
C ALA A 97 15.50 -0.86 -0.30
N TYR A 98 15.87 -0.58 -1.55
CA TYR A 98 15.25 -1.24 -2.69
C TYR A 98 15.51 -2.74 -2.67
N ASN A 99 14.42 -3.52 -2.68
CA ASN A 99 14.41 -4.93 -3.03
C ASN A 99 12.96 -5.32 -3.34
N ASP A 100 12.77 -6.48 -3.95
CA ASP A 100 11.44 -6.92 -4.39
C ASP A 100 10.46 -7.03 -3.23
N PHE A 101 10.92 -7.48 -2.07
CA PHE A 101 10.09 -7.61 -0.88
C PHE A 101 9.55 -6.24 -0.42
N ILE A 102 10.43 -5.22 -0.39
CA ILE A 102 10.04 -3.86 -0.02
C ILE A 102 9.03 -3.30 -1.01
N VAL A 103 9.27 -3.48 -2.32
CA VAL A 103 8.34 -3.00 -3.34
C VAL A 103 6.97 -3.67 -3.18
N GLU A 104 6.95 -4.97 -2.95
CA GLU A 104 5.72 -5.72 -2.72
C GLU A 104 4.95 -5.19 -1.51
N LYS A 105 5.64 -4.95 -0.40
CA LYS A 105 5.02 -4.42 0.82
C LYS A 105 4.48 -3.00 0.60
N LEU A 106 5.23 -2.15 -0.06
CA LEU A 106 4.77 -0.80 -0.38
C LEU A 106 3.54 -0.85 -1.31
N ALA A 107 3.56 -1.74 -2.30
CA ALA A 107 2.44 -1.89 -3.22
C ALA A 107 1.18 -2.36 -2.48
N ALA A 108 1.32 -3.29 -1.54
CA ALA A 108 0.19 -3.79 -0.77
C ALA A 108 -0.43 -2.71 0.13
N TYR A 109 0.40 -1.82 0.69
CA TYR A 109 -0.12 -0.78 1.61
C TYR A 109 -0.53 0.51 0.92
N PHE A 110 0.17 0.92 -0.14
CA PHE A 110 -0.10 2.21 -0.77
C PHE A 110 -0.75 2.11 -2.15
N GLY A 111 -0.72 0.93 -2.77
CA GLY A 111 -1.19 0.74 -4.14
C GLY A 111 -0.10 1.06 -5.16
N SER A 112 -0.06 0.26 -6.22
CA SER A 112 0.95 0.40 -7.28
C SER A 112 0.90 1.78 -7.94
N GLU A 113 -0.30 2.32 -8.15
CA GLU A 113 -0.47 3.62 -8.77
C GLU A 113 0.12 4.74 -7.92
N ARG A 114 0.00 4.66 -6.60
CA ARG A 114 0.57 5.66 -5.70
C ARG A 114 2.09 5.65 -5.75
N ILE A 115 2.69 4.45 -5.82
CA ILE A 115 4.14 4.31 -5.92
C ILE A 115 4.66 4.93 -7.21
N LEU A 116 4.03 4.60 -8.34
CA LEU A 116 4.44 5.14 -9.63
C LEU A 116 4.25 6.66 -9.69
N SER A 117 3.15 7.16 -9.14
CA SER A 117 2.89 8.59 -9.06
C SER A 117 3.96 9.32 -8.25
N ALA A 118 4.36 8.73 -7.11
CA ALA A 118 5.40 9.31 -6.25
C ALA A 118 6.75 9.37 -6.98
N LEU A 119 7.13 8.29 -7.66
CA LEU A 119 8.38 8.25 -8.43
C LEU A 119 8.41 9.28 -9.55
N LEU A 120 7.30 9.43 -10.28
CA LEU A 120 7.21 10.42 -11.34
C LEU A 120 7.23 11.84 -10.82
N LYS A 121 6.62 12.08 -9.67
CA LYS A 121 6.63 13.41 -9.03
C LYS A 121 8.04 13.85 -8.65
N TYR A 122 8.89 12.90 -8.26
CA TYR A 122 10.26 13.17 -7.84
C TYR A 122 11.30 12.64 -8.83
N LYS A 123 10.94 12.50 -10.10
CA LYS A 123 11.81 11.92 -11.13
C LYS A 123 13.17 12.61 -11.26
N ASP A 124 13.25 13.88 -10.93
CA ASP A 124 14.52 14.64 -11.00
C ASP A 124 15.48 14.26 -9.89
N ARG A 125 14.99 13.60 -8.84
CA ARG A 125 15.78 13.17 -7.68
C ARG A 125 16.06 11.67 -7.67
N VAL A 126 15.30 10.91 -8.44
CA VAL A 126 15.36 9.44 -8.47
C VAL A 126 16.04 9.02 -9.78
N SER A 127 16.91 7.99 -9.74
CA SER A 127 17.55 7.51 -10.95
C SER A 127 16.51 6.85 -11.88
N ASP A 128 16.70 7.03 -13.19
CA ASP A 128 15.84 6.41 -14.19
C ASP A 128 15.85 4.90 -14.06
N ARG A 129 17.00 4.32 -13.69
CA ARG A 129 17.14 2.88 -13.48
C ARG A 129 16.24 2.38 -12.37
N LEU A 130 16.11 3.12 -11.27
CA LEU A 130 15.21 2.75 -10.17
C LEU A 130 13.76 2.80 -10.62
N ILE A 131 13.37 3.85 -11.34
CA ILE A 131 12.02 3.99 -11.87
C ILE A 131 11.67 2.83 -12.79
N GLU A 132 12.58 2.46 -13.70
CA GLU A 132 12.39 1.33 -14.61
C GLU A 132 12.22 0.01 -13.87
N LYS A 133 13.06 -0.25 -12.87
CA LYS A 133 12.99 -1.49 -12.08
C LYS A 133 11.68 -1.60 -11.33
N VAL A 134 11.28 -0.52 -10.66
CA VAL A 134 10.03 -0.52 -9.89
C VAL A 134 8.83 -0.67 -10.81
N THR A 135 8.83 0.04 -11.94
CA THR A 135 7.74 -0.05 -12.92
C THR A 135 7.59 -1.48 -13.44
N ALA A 136 8.69 -2.12 -13.82
CA ALA A 136 8.68 -3.49 -14.32
C ALA A 136 8.14 -4.46 -13.25
N TYR A 137 8.59 -4.31 -12.01
CA TYR A 137 8.12 -5.15 -10.92
C TYR A 137 6.63 -4.98 -10.66
N LEU A 138 6.14 -3.75 -10.64
CA LEU A 138 4.73 -3.47 -10.37
C LEU A 138 3.82 -3.96 -11.50
N GLN A 139 4.27 -3.91 -12.74
CA GLN A 139 3.51 -4.47 -13.85
C GLN A 139 3.36 -5.98 -13.70
N ALA A 140 4.44 -6.68 -13.33
CA ALA A 140 4.39 -8.11 -13.07
C ALA A 140 3.50 -8.43 -11.86
N TYR A 141 3.56 -7.62 -10.81
CA TYR A 141 2.73 -7.77 -9.61
C TYR A 141 1.24 -7.66 -9.95
N LYS A 142 0.85 -6.67 -10.77
CA LYS A 142 -0.53 -6.50 -11.21
C LYS A 142 -1.01 -7.70 -12.05
N SER A 143 -0.15 -8.28 -12.86
CA SER A 143 -0.50 -9.41 -13.72
C SER A 143 -0.87 -10.65 -12.93
N VAL A 144 -0.31 -10.83 -11.74
CA VAL A 144 -0.57 -12.01 -10.89
C VAL A 144 -1.77 -11.78 -9.97
N ALA A 145 -2.19 -10.56 -9.84
CA ALA A 145 -3.35 -10.19 -9.01
C ALA A 145 -4.63 -10.28 -9.81
#